data_9c39e9f7f0e3e651ebd6d88412bd81f4
#
_entry.id   9c39e9f7f0e3e651ebd6d88412bd81f4
#
_cell.length_a   1.000
_cell.length_b   1.000
_cell.length_c   1.000
_cell.angle_alpha   90.00
_cell.angle_beta   90.00
_cell.angle_gamma   90.00
#
_symmetry.space_group_name_H-M   'P 1'
#
loop_
_entity.id
_entity.type
_entity.pdbx_description
1 polymer ?
#
loop_
_entity_poly.entity_id
_entity_poly.type
_entity_poly.pdbx_seq_one_letter_code
_entity_poly.pdbx_strand_id
1 'polypeptide(L)'
;MDMLTTKKTACVFALFAAIALLTSCAAIEKQNAMEMERMLAASGFKMKLAETPEKLAALEGLPQRKLVPQQHEGKVYFYYADATTCKCLYVGSQKSYQQFQKLATQRKMAQDYRWAAQANMDARMNFGMWGPWGPWGPWY
;
A
#
# COMPACT_ATOMS: atom_id res chain seq x y z
N MET A 1 15.28 37.80 29.41
CA MET A 1 13.96 37.28 29.17
C MET A 1 13.88 37.04 27.66
N ASP A 2 13.86 35.93 26.99
CA ASP A 2 13.32 34.63 27.26
C ASP A 2 13.94 33.50 26.41
N MET A 3 15.20 33.14 26.65
CA MET A 3 15.86 32.01 25.95
C MET A 3 15.26 30.66 26.39
N LEU A 4 14.61 30.60 27.54
CA LEU A 4 14.00 29.38 28.07
C LEU A 4 12.61 29.08 27.47
N THR A 5 11.84 30.09 27.13
CA THR A 5 10.51 29.97 26.50
C THR A 5 10.60 29.50 25.07
N THR A 6 11.59 29.98 24.31
CA THR A 6 11.82 29.59 22.92
C THR A 6 12.24 28.11 22.77
N LYS A 7 13.03 27.59 23.73
CA LYS A 7 13.41 26.16 23.73
C LYS A 7 12.25 25.23 24.06
N LYS A 8 11.35 25.65 24.95
CA LYS A 8 10.15 24.85 25.30
C LYS A 8 9.15 24.79 24.14
N THR A 9 8.91 25.91 23.45
CA THR A 9 8.04 25.94 22.26
C THR A 9 8.62 25.14 21.10
N ALA A 10 9.92 25.18 20.86
CA ALA A 10 10.57 24.37 19.82
C ALA A 10 10.46 22.86 20.09
N CYS A 11 10.60 22.43 21.34
CA CYS A 11 10.41 21.01 21.73
C CYS A 11 8.96 20.54 21.53
N VAL A 12 7.96 21.38 21.84
CA VAL A 12 6.55 21.04 21.65
C VAL A 12 6.21 20.91 20.17
N PHE A 13 6.69 21.80 19.32
CA PHE A 13 6.50 21.69 17.86
C PHE A 13 7.19 20.44 17.27
N ALA A 14 8.39 20.11 17.73
CA ALA A 14 9.09 18.89 17.29
C ALA A 14 8.34 17.62 17.70
N LEU A 15 7.74 17.57 18.90
CA LEU A 15 6.91 16.46 19.36
C LEU A 15 5.63 16.32 18.53
N PHE A 16 4.95 17.41 18.22
CA PHE A 16 3.75 17.38 17.35
C PHE A 16 4.07 16.92 15.92
N ALA A 17 5.18 17.35 15.35
CA ALA A 17 5.63 16.91 14.04
C ALA A 17 5.97 15.41 14.01
N ALA A 18 6.61 14.88 15.06
CA ALA A 18 6.92 13.46 15.17
C ALA A 18 5.66 12.58 15.28
N ILE A 19 4.64 13.02 16.02
CA ILE A 19 3.36 12.30 16.15
C ILE A 19 2.63 12.27 14.81
N ALA A 20 2.62 13.37 14.04
CA ALA A 20 1.98 13.44 12.75
C ALA A 20 2.60 12.48 11.70
N LEU A 21 3.90 12.23 11.77
CA LEU A 21 4.60 11.29 10.88
C LEU A 21 4.24 9.82 11.18
N LEU A 22 4.00 9.47 12.42
CA LEU A 22 3.64 8.10 12.82
C LEU A 22 2.22 7.71 12.39
N THR A 23 1.29 8.66 12.38
CA THR A 23 -0.10 8.40 11.96
C THR A 23 -0.24 8.20 10.46
N SER A 24 0.59 8.81 9.64
CA SER A 24 0.54 8.67 8.18
C SER A 24 0.94 7.28 7.70
N CYS A 25 1.94 6.64 8.31
CA CYS A 25 2.36 5.28 7.94
C CYS A 25 1.27 4.25 8.22
N ALA A 26 0.59 4.32 9.37
CA ALA A 26 -0.47 3.39 9.72
C ALA A 26 -1.69 3.49 8.77
N ALA A 27 -2.02 4.69 8.30
CA ALA A 27 -3.10 4.90 7.33
C ALA A 27 -2.77 4.27 5.97
N ILE A 28 -1.53 4.41 5.49
CA ILE A 28 -1.07 3.82 4.22
C ILE A 28 -1.08 2.29 4.31
N GLU A 29 -0.59 1.71 5.41
CA GLU A 29 -0.61 0.26 5.59
C GLU A 29 -2.03 -0.32 5.61
N LYS A 30 -2.96 0.35 6.27
CA LYS A 30 -4.37 -0.03 6.28
C LYS A 30 -4.97 0.02 4.88
N GLN A 31 -4.68 1.06 4.12
CA GLN A 31 -5.17 1.20 2.74
C GLN A 31 -4.61 0.09 1.85
N ASN A 32 -3.32 -0.21 1.95
CA ASN A 32 -2.68 -1.28 1.20
C ASN A 32 -3.27 -2.66 1.55
N ALA A 33 -3.56 -2.92 2.84
CA ALA A 33 -4.21 -4.14 3.27
C ALA A 33 -5.61 -4.29 2.66
N MET A 34 -6.45 -3.25 2.75
CA MET A 34 -7.80 -3.25 2.16
C MET A 34 -7.77 -3.45 0.65
N GLU A 35 -6.77 -2.91 -0.03
CA GLU A 35 -6.59 -3.05 -1.46
C GLU A 35 -6.20 -4.48 -1.85
N MET A 36 -5.29 -5.09 -1.09
CA MET A 36 -4.92 -6.49 -1.22
C MET A 36 -6.12 -7.41 -1.01
N GLU A 37 -6.89 -7.19 0.04
CA GLU A 37 -8.10 -7.95 0.35
C GLU A 37 -9.13 -7.91 -0.77
N ARG A 38 -9.36 -6.74 -1.37
CA ARG A 38 -10.25 -6.60 -2.54
C ARG A 38 -9.76 -7.41 -3.74
N MET A 39 -8.44 -7.40 -4.00
CA MET A 39 -7.88 -8.20 -5.09
C MET A 39 -7.99 -9.70 -4.81
N LEU A 40 -7.77 -10.14 -3.57
CA LEU A 40 -7.93 -11.53 -3.17
C LEU A 40 -9.38 -11.99 -3.33
N ALA A 41 -10.34 -11.20 -2.87
CA ALA A 41 -11.77 -11.48 -3.04
C ALA A 41 -12.15 -11.56 -4.53
N ALA A 42 -11.72 -10.62 -5.36
CA ALA A 42 -11.96 -10.60 -6.80
C ALA A 42 -11.32 -11.79 -7.54
N SER A 43 -10.26 -12.38 -6.95
CA SER A 43 -9.55 -13.54 -7.49
C SER A 43 -10.15 -14.88 -7.06
N GLY A 44 -11.23 -14.86 -6.27
CA GLY A 44 -11.90 -16.06 -5.79
C GLY A 44 -11.30 -16.69 -4.54
N PHE A 45 -10.53 -15.93 -3.76
CA PHE A 45 -10.18 -16.32 -2.40
C PHE A 45 -11.42 -16.21 -1.50
N LYS A 46 -11.55 -17.19 -0.61
CA LYS A 46 -12.64 -17.20 0.38
C LYS A 46 -12.17 -16.59 1.68
N MET A 47 -12.92 -15.61 2.17
CA MET A 47 -12.68 -14.97 3.44
C MET A 47 -13.29 -15.77 4.59
N LYS A 48 -12.56 -15.90 5.68
CA LYS A 48 -13.00 -16.49 6.95
C LYS A 48 -12.72 -15.50 8.06
N LEU A 49 -13.71 -15.15 8.86
CA LEU A 49 -13.57 -14.24 9.99
C LEU A 49 -13.09 -14.99 11.24
N ALA A 50 -12.23 -14.33 12.02
CA ALA A 50 -11.82 -14.80 13.34
C ALA A 50 -12.84 -14.32 14.39
N GLU A 51 -13.99 -14.99 14.47
CA GLU A 51 -15.14 -14.60 15.30
C GLU A 51 -14.96 -14.91 16.79
N THR A 52 -13.98 -15.76 17.13
CA THR A 52 -13.72 -16.14 18.54
C THR A 52 -12.29 -15.72 18.94
N PRO A 53 -12.05 -15.51 20.25
CA PRO A 53 -10.71 -15.19 20.75
C PRO A 53 -9.65 -16.21 20.37
N GLU A 54 -10.00 -17.49 20.36
CA GLU A 54 -9.08 -18.59 20.00
C GLU A 54 -8.71 -18.51 18.52
N LYS A 55 -9.68 -18.24 17.63
CA LYS A 55 -9.42 -18.04 16.20
C LYS A 55 -8.57 -16.79 15.94
N LEU A 56 -8.80 -15.71 16.71
CA LEU A 56 -8.01 -14.52 16.61
C LEU A 56 -6.57 -14.76 17.04
N ALA A 57 -6.35 -15.43 18.16
CA ALA A 57 -5.00 -15.82 18.61
C ALA A 57 -4.28 -16.71 17.59
N ALA A 58 -4.99 -17.67 16.99
CA ALA A 58 -4.44 -18.50 15.91
C ALA A 58 -4.10 -17.67 14.66
N LEU A 59 -4.94 -16.68 14.31
CA LEU A 59 -4.70 -15.78 13.18
C LEU A 59 -3.48 -14.87 13.42
N GLU A 60 -3.29 -14.37 14.63
CA GLU A 60 -2.15 -13.54 15.02
C GLU A 60 -0.82 -14.32 14.94
N GLY A 61 -0.84 -15.63 15.16
CA GLY A 61 0.32 -16.52 15.02
C GLY A 61 0.77 -16.76 13.57
N LEU A 62 -0.03 -16.37 12.58
CA LEU A 62 0.31 -16.53 11.17
C LEU A 62 1.14 -15.35 10.65
N PRO A 63 1.92 -15.52 9.56
CA PRO A 63 2.56 -14.39 8.88
C PRO A 63 1.53 -13.37 8.42
N GLN A 64 1.59 -12.16 8.99
CA GLN A 64 0.63 -11.10 8.73
C GLN A 64 0.88 -10.41 7.41
N ARG A 65 -0.19 -10.12 6.66
CA ARG A 65 -0.20 -9.34 5.42
C ARG A 65 0.73 -9.88 4.33
N LYS A 66 0.92 -11.19 4.33
CA LYS A 66 1.72 -11.91 3.33
C LYS A 66 0.90 -13.04 2.73
N LEU A 67 1.04 -13.24 1.43
CA LEU A 67 0.45 -14.37 0.74
C LEU A 67 1.41 -15.56 0.83
N VAL A 68 1.01 -16.59 1.55
CA VAL A 68 1.86 -17.74 1.88
C VAL A 68 1.29 -19.00 1.26
N PRO A 69 2.10 -19.80 0.54
CA PRO A 69 1.69 -21.11 0.07
C PRO A 69 1.69 -22.12 1.23
N GLN A 70 0.66 -22.95 1.28
CA GLN A 70 0.52 -24.05 2.23
C GLN A 70 0.11 -25.31 1.51
N GLN A 71 0.83 -26.40 1.73
CA GLN A 71 0.47 -27.70 1.19
C GLN A 71 -0.44 -28.45 2.18
N HIS A 72 -1.55 -28.96 1.68
CA HIS A 72 -2.49 -29.77 2.44
C HIS A 72 -3.04 -30.89 1.55
N GLU A 73 -2.92 -32.15 1.97
CA GLU A 73 -3.39 -33.31 1.21
C GLU A 73 -2.94 -33.34 -0.26
N GLY A 74 -1.68 -33.02 -0.51
CA GLY A 74 -1.10 -32.99 -1.87
C GLY A 74 -1.55 -31.84 -2.76
N LYS A 75 -2.37 -30.93 -2.24
CA LYS A 75 -2.80 -29.71 -2.94
C LYS A 75 -2.16 -28.47 -2.34
N VAL A 76 -1.83 -27.50 -3.19
CA VAL A 76 -1.30 -26.21 -2.75
C VAL A 76 -2.45 -25.22 -2.60
N TYR A 77 -2.54 -24.64 -1.41
CA TYR A 77 -3.42 -23.53 -1.07
C TYR A 77 -2.58 -22.32 -0.75
N PHE A 78 -3.17 -21.14 -0.89
CA PHE A 78 -2.55 -19.88 -0.53
C PHE A 78 -3.41 -19.21 0.53
N TYR A 79 -2.78 -18.69 1.57
CA TYR A 79 -3.50 -17.92 2.57
C TYR A 79 -2.87 -16.54 2.79
N TYR A 80 -3.70 -15.61 3.21
CA TYR A 80 -3.35 -14.26 3.61
C TYR A 80 -4.08 -13.94 4.90
N ALA A 81 -3.34 -13.57 5.94
CA ALA A 81 -3.85 -13.27 7.26
C ALA A 81 -3.73 -11.79 7.57
N ASP A 82 -4.79 -11.16 8.06
CA ASP A 82 -4.78 -9.82 8.64
C ASP A 82 -5.58 -9.80 9.94
N ALA A 83 -4.88 -9.87 11.06
CA ALA A 83 -5.47 -9.81 12.40
C ALA A 83 -5.81 -8.38 12.84
N THR A 84 -5.29 -7.36 12.16
CA THR A 84 -5.40 -5.97 12.58
C THR A 84 -6.55 -5.25 11.89
N THR A 85 -6.67 -5.38 10.56
CA THR A 85 -7.63 -4.61 9.77
C THR A 85 -8.98 -5.30 9.69
N CYS A 86 -9.03 -6.51 9.11
CA CYS A 86 -10.27 -7.26 8.93
C CYS A 86 -10.51 -8.37 9.98
N LYS A 87 -9.49 -8.74 10.75
CA LYS A 87 -9.51 -9.94 11.62
C LYS A 87 -9.92 -11.18 10.83
N CYS A 88 -9.34 -11.36 9.66
CA CYS A 88 -9.77 -12.34 8.68
C CYS A 88 -8.60 -13.11 8.06
N LEU A 89 -8.92 -14.29 7.56
CA LEU A 89 -8.05 -15.18 6.80
C LEU A 89 -8.65 -15.38 5.41
N TYR A 90 -7.93 -14.99 4.38
CA TYR A 90 -8.26 -15.36 3.00
C TYR A 90 -7.56 -16.66 2.63
N VAL A 91 -8.32 -17.61 2.05
CA VAL A 91 -7.79 -18.88 1.57
C VAL A 91 -8.18 -19.08 0.12
N GLY A 92 -7.19 -19.33 -0.72
CA GLY A 92 -7.37 -19.53 -2.15
C GLY A 92 -6.70 -20.79 -2.65
N SER A 93 -7.25 -21.34 -3.73
CA SER A 93 -6.65 -22.43 -4.48
C SER A 93 -5.54 -21.93 -5.41
N GLN A 94 -4.80 -22.85 -6.04
CA GLN A 94 -3.84 -22.53 -7.10
C GLN A 94 -4.49 -21.73 -8.23
N LYS A 95 -5.74 -22.02 -8.60
CA LYS A 95 -6.50 -21.28 -9.61
C LYS A 95 -6.78 -19.86 -9.18
N SER A 96 -7.19 -19.64 -7.93
CA SER A 96 -7.41 -18.32 -7.34
C SER A 96 -6.11 -17.49 -7.31
N TYR A 97 -5.00 -18.13 -6.99
CA TYR A 97 -3.68 -17.49 -7.00
C TYR A 97 -3.26 -17.03 -8.40
N GLN A 98 -3.46 -17.88 -9.42
CA GLN A 98 -3.19 -17.49 -10.82
C GLN A 98 -4.04 -16.29 -11.25
N GLN A 99 -5.31 -16.27 -10.86
CA GLN A 99 -6.19 -15.13 -11.14
C GLN A 99 -5.73 -13.86 -10.42
N PHE A 100 -5.31 -13.99 -9.17
CA PHE A 100 -4.72 -12.90 -8.41
C PHE A 100 -3.47 -12.33 -9.11
N GLN A 101 -2.55 -13.19 -9.58
CA GLN A 101 -1.36 -12.73 -10.31
C GLN A 101 -1.72 -11.96 -11.58
N LYS A 102 -2.73 -12.41 -12.34
CA LYS A 102 -3.21 -11.68 -13.52
C LYS A 102 -3.73 -10.29 -13.17
N LEU A 103 -4.58 -10.19 -12.15
CA LEU A 103 -5.13 -8.91 -11.70
C LEU A 103 -4.03 -7.97 -11.17
N ALA A 104 -3.07 -8.49 -10.41
CA ALA A 104 -1.96 -7.71 -9.89
C ALA A 104 -1.08 -7.16 -11.03
N THR A 105 -0.79 -7.97 -12.04
CA THR A 105 -0.03 -7.54 -13.24
C THR A 105 -0.78 -6.46 -14.02
N GLN A 106 -2.07 -6.67 -14.30
CA GLN A 106 -2.89 -5.68 -15.02
C GLN A 106 -2.93 -4.35 -14.28
N ARG A 107 -3.03 -4.39 -12.96
CA ARG A 107 -3.05 -3.19 -12.11
C ARG A 107 -1.72 -2.43 -12.16
N LYS A 108 -0.62 -3.16 -12.05
CA LYS A 108 0.72 -2.58 -12.19
C LYS A 108 0.89 -1.90 -13.55
N MET A 109 0.53 -2.58 -14.63
CA MET A 109 0.60 -1.99 -15.99
C MET A 109 -0.26 -0.73 -16.12
N ALA A 110 -1.46 -0.71 -15.53
CA ALA A 110 -2.32 0.48 -15.55
C ALA A 110 -1.72 1.64 -14.74
N GLN A 111 -1.06 1.36 -13.62
CA GLN A 111 -0.34 2.37 -12.84
C GLN A 111 0.86 2.92 -13.62
N ASP A 112 1.66 2.05 -14.20
CA ASP A 112 2.83 2.44 -14.99
C ASP A 112 2.42 3.32 -16.20
N TYR A 113 1.31 2.97 -16.87
CA TYR A 113 0.75 3.78 -17.96
C TYR A 113 0.30 5.17 -17.49
N ARG A 114 -0.37 5.27 -16.34
CA ARG A 114 -0.77 6.56 -15.76
C ARG A 114 0.44 7.42 -15.40
N TRP A 115 1.47 6.83 -14.81
CA TRP A 115 2.73 7.50 -14.49
C TRP A 115 3.42 8.04 -15.75
N ALA A 116 3.52 7.22 -16.80
CA ALA A 116 4.09 7.64 -18.06
C ALA A 116 3.29 8.78 -18.72
N ALA A 117 1.96 8.69 -18.69
CA ALA A 117 1.09 9.75 -19.21
C ALA A 117 1.27 11.06 -18.44
N GLN A 118 1.35 11.01 -17.12
CA GLN A 118 1.56 12.19 -16.26
C GLN A 118 2.94 12.81 -16.49
N ALA A 119 4.00 12.00 -16.56
CA ALA A 119 5.34 12.48 -16.86
C ALA A 119 5.42 13.16 -18.24
N ASN A 120 4.71 12.63 -19.25
CA ASN A 120 4.62 13.26 -20.57
C ASN A 120 3.86 14.58 -20.56
N MET A 121 2.80 14.70 -19.74
CA MET A 121 2.07 15.96 -19.56
C MET A 121 2.94 17.01 -18.88
N ASP A 122 3.64 16.63 -17.82
CA ASP A 122 4.55 17.52 -17.09
C ASP A 122 5.71 17.98 -17.97
N ALA A 123 6.27 17.09 -18.79
CA ALA A 123 7.30 17.44 -19.77
C ALA A 123 6.77 18.44 -20.82
N ARG A 124 5.53 18.23 -21.31
CA ARG A 124 4.91 19.17 -22.29
C ARG A 124 4.61 20.54 -21.66
N MET A 125 4.12 20.57 -20.41
CA MET A 125 3.87 21.84 -19.71
C MET A 125 5.17 22.61 -19.46
N ASN A 126 6.22 21.93 -18.99
CA ASN A 126 7.53 22.54 -18.79
C ASN A 126 8.12 23.05 -20.11
N PHE A 127 8.05 22.24 -21.18
CA PHE A 127 8.56 22.64 -22.48
C PHE A 127 7.74 23.80 -23.08
N GLY A 128 6.39 23.77 -22.92
CA GLY A 128 5.50 24.83 -23.39
C GLY A 128 5.71 26.17 -22.68
N MET A 129 6.05 26.15 -21.39
CA MET A 129 6.32 27.36 -20.62
C MET A 129 7.61 28.07 -21.05
N TRP A 130 8.61 27.32 -21.49
CA TRP A 130 9.90 27.85 -21.90
C TRP A 130 10.03 28.02 -23.43
N GLY A 131 9.02 27.57 -24.20
CA GLY A 131 9.04 27.57 -25.67
C GLY A 131 10.13 26.69 -26.28
N PRO A 132 10.25 26.63 -27.59
CA PRO A 132 11.26 25.82 -28.28
C PRO A 132 12.70 26.27 -28.01
N TRP A 133 12.90 27.40 -27.38
CA TRP A 133 14.21 28.02 -27.14
C TRP A 133 14.59 28.07 -25.65
N GLY A 134 13.70 27.71 -24.75
CA GLY A 134 13.92 27.76 -23.31
C GLY A 134 14.25 29.16 -22.79
N PRO A 135 14.73 29.30 -21.52
CA PRO A 135 15.16 30.61 -20.96
C PRO A 135 16.44 31.16 -21.61
N TRP A 136 17.07 30.35 -22.45
CA TRP A 136 18.30 30.69 -23.17
C TRP A 136 18.00 30.87 -24.65
N GLY A 137 17.11 31.78 -25.01
CA GLY A 137 16.82 32.09 -26.41
C GLY A 137 18.08 32.18 -27.29
N PRO A 138 17.94 32.20 -28.63
CA PRO A 138 19.09 32.19 -29.51
C PRO A 138 20.00 33.38 -29.18
N TRP A 139 21.21 33.05 -28.79
CA TRP A 139 22.28 34.03 -28.58
C TRP A 139 22.77 34.50 -29.93
N TYR A 140 22.26 35.61 -30.43
CA TYR A 140 22.80 36.37 -31.57
C TYR A 140 23.21 37.76 -31.08
#